data_64f3efe173544411b1917bd01d73380a
#
_entry.id   64f3efe173544411b1917bd01d73380a
#
_cell.length_a   1.000
_cell.length_b   1.000
_cell.length_c   1.000
_cell.angle_alpha   90.00
_cell.angle_beta   90.00
_cell.angle_gamma   90.00
#
_symmetry.space_group_name_H-M   'P 1'
#
loop_
_entity.id
_entity.type
_entity.pdbx_description
1 polymer ?
#
loop_
_entity_poly.entity_id
_entity_poly.type
_entity_poly.pdbx_seq_one_letter_code
_entity_poly.pdbx_strand_id
1 'polypeptide(L)'
;LLPQAYFSRNAIRIGAKLAPIIRFYQIMLWPVAKPSALILEGLVGAEGVNFMREKDIEVILERHIKEKDSEIGETEGRGALNFLDLDDRLISKEGATIDPTTIYSFPANMDLPDIPKSDTTEGKVFIDQLRKSDKSRAVITDEEGEPRIVLKTSNYLFNLSVNEGSSDIYDFCHRPVLVSDSNATLDTVLSEFVVEADDGEDDIIDQDVVIYWTESHKRIITGADILG
;
A
#
# COMPACT_ATOMS: atom_id res chain seq x y z
N LEU A 1 9.43 38.73 -20.61
CA LEU A 1 9.73 37.32 -20.95
C LEU A 1 11.24 37.09 -21.25
N LEU A 2 11.94 37.95 -22.02
CA LEU A 2 13.36 37.77 -22.35
C LEU A 2 14.32 37.78 -21.14
N PRO A 3 14.15 38.69 -20.14
CA PRO A 3 15.03 38.70 -18.96
C PRO A 3 14.91 37.41 -18.15
N GLN A 4 13.70 36.90 -17.96
CA GLN A 4 13.45 35.70 -17.16
C GLN A 4 14.10 34.45 -17.77
N ALA A 5 13.94 34.26 -19.09
CA ALA A 5 14.58 33.15 -19.81
C ALA A 5 16.10 33.22 -19.79
N TYR A 6 16.67 34.42 -19.85
CA TYR A 6 18.13 34.61 -19.76
C TYR A 6 18.67 34.29 -18.36
N PHE A 7 17.94 34.71 -17.31
CA PHE A 7 18.33 34.43 -15.91
C PHE A 7 18.19 32.94 -15.60
N SER A 8 17.14 32.26 -16.03
CA SER A 8 16.97 30.81 -15.82
C SER A 8 18.09 30.00 -16.47
N ARG A 9 18.45 30.32 -17.70
CA ARG A 9 19.52 29.63 -18.44
C ARG A 9 20.94 29.84 -17.87
N ASN A 10 21.19 30.96 -17.24
CA ASN A 10 22.50 31.34 -16.72
C ASN A 10 22.51 31.50 -15.19
N ALA A 11 21.55 30.90 -14.47
CA ALA A 11 21.33 31.12 -13.04
C ALA A 11 22.59 30.90 -12.20
N ILE A 12 23.33 29.81 -12.42
CA ILE A 12 24.56 29.48 -11.66
C ILE A 12 25.65 30.54 -11.91
N ARG A 13 25.87 30.95 -13.18
CA ARG A 13 26.91 31.91 -13.55
C ARG A 13 26.60 33.31 -13.02
N ILE A 14 25.33 33.71 -13.08
CA ILE A 14 24.89 35.02 -12.57
C ILE A 14 24.89 35.00 -11.04
N GLY A 15 24.45 33.93 -10.41
CA GLY A 15 24.51 33.74 -8.96
C GLY A 15 25.94 33.84 -8.43
N ALA A 16 26.91 33.20 -9.09
CA ALA A 16 28.34 33.30 -8.72
C ALA A 16 28.88 34.72 -8.81
N LYS A 17 28.46 35.49 -9.81
CA LYS A 17 28.88 36.91 -9.95
C LYS A 17 28.21 37.83 -8.93
N LEU A 18 27.00 37.54 -8.51
CA LEU A 18 26.25 38.30 -7.52
C LEU A 18 26.61 37.93 -6.08
N ALA A 19 27.15 36.74 -5.86
CA ALA A 19 27.51 36.25 -4.53
C ALA A 19 28.37 37.21 -3.69
N PRO A 20 29.45 37.85 -4.23
CA PRO A 20 30.25 38.79 -3.44
C PRO A 20 29.46 40.05 -3.07
N ILE A 21 28.56 40.52 -3.94
CA ILE A 21 27.73 41.69 -3.68
C ILE A 21 26.71 41.35 -2.56
N ILE A 22 26.06 40.18 -2.62
CA ILE A 22 25.15 39.72 -1.59
C ILE A 22 25.88 39.56 -0.25
N ARG A 23 27.11 39.01 -0.27
CA ARG A 23 27.93 38.84 0.93
C ARG A 23 28.33 40.18 1.56
N PHE A 24 28.63 41.18 0.75
CA PHE A 24 28.89 42.52 1.22
C PHE A 24 27.67 43.12 1.94
N TYR A 25 26.48 43.02 1.35
CA TYR A 25 25.22 43.46 1.98
C TYR A 25 24.89 42.66 3.25
N GLN A 26 25.14 41.38 3.29
CA GLN A 26 24.96 40.55 4.50
C GLN A 26 25.85 41.07 5.64
N ILE A 27 27.12 41.36 5.39
CA ILE A 27 28.02 41.85 6.41
C ILE A 27 27.61 43.25 6.88
N MET A 28 27.19 44.12 5.95
CA MET A 28 26.74 45.47 6.27
C MET A 28 25.47 45.52 7.09
N LEU A 29 24.52 44.64 6.79
CA LEU A 29 23.21 44.55 7.47
C LEU A 29 23.24 43.69 8.73
N TRP A 30 24.26 42.85 8.92
CA TRP A 30 24.37 41.92 10.03
C TRP A 30 24.21 42.56 11.42
N PRO A 31 24.81 43.74 11.72
CA PRO A 31 24.70 44.37 13.04
C PRO A 31 23.27 44.86 13.37
N VAL A 32 22.42 45.02 12.36
CA VAL A 32 21.01 45.42 12.54
C VAL A 32 20.11 44.16 12.51
N ALA A 33 20.38 43.28 11.58
CA ALA A 33 19.56 42.06 11.37
C ALA A 33 19.64 41.08 12.56
N LYS A 34 20.85 40.90 13.15
CA LYS A 34 21.05 39.97 14.24
C LYS A 34 20.31 40.37 15.54
N PRO A 35 20.38 41.61 16.02
CA PRO A 35 19.57 42.03 17.17
C PRO A 35 18.07 41.94 16.91
N SER A 36 17.62 42.29 15.69
CA SER A 36 16.20 42.19 15.32
C SER A 36 15.71 40.76 15.31
N ALA A 37 16.51 39.81 14.82
CA ALA A 37 16.20 38.40 14.87
C ALA A 37 16.06 37.86 16.31
N LEU A 38 16.99 38.22 17.18
CA LEU A 38 16.94 37.84 18.60
C LEU A 38 15.71 38.39 19.33
N ILE A 39 15.29 39.63 18.99
CA ILE A 39 14.06 40.21 19.54
C ILE A 39 12.84 39.45 19.03
N LEU A 40 12.81 39.12 17.74
CA LEU A 40 11.73 38.33 17.12
C LEU A 40 11.66 36.91 17.70
N GLU A 41 12.80 36.22 17.85
CA GLU A 41 12.87 34.92 18.49
C GLU A 41 12.39 34.96 19.95
N GLY A 42 12.67 36.05 20.67
CA GLY A 42 12.19 36.25 22.05
C GLY A 42 10.67 36.52 22.13
N LEU A 43 10.08 37.13 21.09
CA LEU A 43 8.66 37.48 21.04
C LEU A 43 7.80 36.34 20.45
N VAL A 44 8.30 35.66 19.43
CA VAL A 44 7.55 34.62 18.68
C VAL A 44 7.91 33.21 19.16
N GLY A 45 9.01 33.05 19.91
CA GLY A 45 9.63 31.77 20.20
C GLY A 45 10.58 31.36 19.07
N ALA A 46 11.51 30.48 19.38
CA ALA A 46 12.35 29.86 18.34
C ALA A 46 11.44 29.24 17.31
N GLU A 47 11.56 29.63 16.04
CA GLU A 47 10.95 28.87 14.94
C GLU A 47 11.57 27.48 14.95
N GLY A 48 11.02 26.60 15.80
CA GLY A 48 11.24 25.18 15.67
C GLY A 48 10.81 24.80 14.25
N VAL A 49 11.52 23.85 13.66
CA VAL A 49 11.10 23.24 12.39
C VAL A 49 9.61 22.94 12.54
N ASN A 50 8.76 23.72 11.88
CA ASN A 50 7.34 23.45 11.86
C ASN A 50 7.19 22.12 11.09
N PHE A 51 7.13 21.02 11.82
CA PHE A 51 6.72 19.76 11.24
C PHE A 51 5.33 19.99 10.65
N MET A 52 5.23 19.85 9.35
CA MET A 52 3.93 19.87 8.69
C MET A 52 3.08 18.79 9.31
N ARG A 53 1.88 19.15 9.74
CA ARG A 53 0.90 18.15 10.16
C ARG A 53 0.47 17.39 8.92
N GLU A 54 0.09 16.15 9.07
CA GLU A 54 -0.43 15.31 7.99
C GLU A 54 -1.48 16.03 7.15
N LYS A 55 -2.46 16.66 7.80
CA LYS A 55 -3.47 17.52 7.15
C LYS A 55 -2.91 18.66 6.29
N ASP A 56 -1.76 19.20 6.65
CA ASP A 56 -1.12 20.25 5.85
C ASP A 56 -0.51 19.65 4.58
N ILE A 57 0.01 18.42 4.66
CA ILE A 57 0.54 17.66 3.53
C ILE A 57 -0.61 17.26 2.58
N GLU A 58 -1.71 16.74 3.12
CA GLU A 58 -2.92 16.42 2.35
C GLU A 58 -3.43 17.62 1.54
N VAL A 59 -3.59 18.78 2.19
CA VAL A 59 -4.05 20.01 1.52
C VAL A 59 -3.10 20.44 0.41
N ILE A 60 -1.79 20.35 0.62
CA ILE A 60 -0.80 20.67 -0.40
C ILE A 60 -0.90 19.67 -1.56
N LEU A 61 -1.01 18.39 -1.27
CA LEU A 61 -1.09 17.32 -2.27
C LEU A 61 -2.38 17.41 -3.10
N GLU A 62 -3.54 17.62 -2.44
CA GLU A 62 -4.80 17.87 -3.13
C GLU A 62 -4.75 19.07 -4.06
N ARG A 63 -4.04 20.14 -3.65
CA ARG A 63 -3.87 21.31 -4.48
C ARG A 63 -3.03 21.01 -5.71
N HIS A 64 -1.94 20.26 -5.56
CA HIS A 64 -1.11 19.82 -6.67
C HIS A 64 -1.87 18.95 -7.67
N ILE A 65 -2.69 18.01 -7.21
CA ILE A 65 -3.52 17.16 -8.07
C ILE A 65 -4.46 18.00 -8.96
N LYS A 66 -4.97 19.13 -8.43
CA LYS A 66 -5.91 20.01 -9.14
C LYS A 66 -5.24 21.00 -10.11
N GLU A 67 -3.92 21.22 -9.98
CA GLU A 67 -3.18 22.17 -10.83
C GLU A 67 -2.76 21.52 -12.15
N LYS A 68 -3.09 22.17 -13.27
CA LYS A 68 -2.79 21.64 -14.62
C LYS A 68 -1.30 21.55 -14.97
N ASP A 69 -0.48 22.37 -14.31
CA ASP A 69 0.97 22.44 -14.53
C ASP A 69 1.74 21.63 -13.46
N SER A 70 1.05 20.81 -12.68
CA SER A 70 1.66 19.93 -11.67
C SER A 70 2.42 18.78 -12.35
N GLU A 71 3.59 18.43 -11.82
CA GLU A 71 4.35 17.24 -12.21
C GLU A 71 3.75 15.96 -11.58
N ILE A 72 2.89 16.09 -10.55
CA ILE A 72 2.23 14.97 -9.88
C ILE A 72 0.93 14.67 -10.63
N GLY A 73 0.84 13.47 -11.20
CA GLY A 73 -0.36 12.99 -11.87
C GLY A 73 -1.51 12.74 -10.88
N GLU A 74 -2.75 12.75 -11.38
CA GLU A 74 -3.94 12.52 -10.53
C GLU A 74 -3.87 11.17 -9.82
N THR A 75 -3.44 10.10 -10.50
CA THR A 75 -3.31 8.75 -9.94
C THR A 75 -2.23 8.68 -8.86
N GLU A 76 -1.08 9.29 -9.11
CA GLU A 76 0.04 9.34 -8.16
C GLU A 76 -0.35 10.11 -6.89
N GLY A 77 -0.99 11.27 -7.08
CA GLY A 77 -1.43 12.10 -5.96
C GLY A 77 -2.51 11.43 -5.12
N ARG A 78 -3.47 10.72 -5.75
CA ARG A 78 -4.49 9.94 -5.02
C ARG A 78 -3.87 8.78 -4.25
N GLY A 79 -2.93 8.04 -4.85
CA GLY A 79 -2.22 6.98 -4.16
C GLY A 79 -1.47 7.48 -2.92
N ALA A 80 -0.81 8.64 -3.04
CA ALA A 80 -0.13 9.26 -1.92
C ALA A 80 -1.10 9.72 -0.81
N LEU A 81 -2.27 10.30 -1.15
CA LEU A 81 -3.31 10.63 -0.18
C LEU A 81 -3.85 9.39 0.52
N ASN A 82 -4.16 8.32 -0.21
CA ASN A 82 -4.63 7.07 0.37
C ASN A 82 -3.61 6.47 1.33
N PHE A 83 -2.32 6.64 1.03
CA PHE A 83 -1.24 6.16 1.90
C PHE A 83 -1.12 6.97 3.20
N LEU A 84 -1.40 8.27 3.17
CA LEU A 84 -1.45 9.11 4.37
C LEU A 84 -2.63 8.76 5.28
N ASP A 85 -3.75 8.32 4.72
CA ASP A 85 -4.97 7.98 5.47
C ASP A 85 -4.95 6.57 6.12
N LEU A 86 -3.89 5.79 5.99
CA LEU A 86 -3.87 4.37 6.40
C LEU A 86 -4.06 4.17 7.90
N ASP A 87 -3.58 5.08 8.73
CA ASP A 87 -3.72 5.03 10.18
C ASP A 87 -5.14 5.38 10.68
N ASP A 88 -5.92 6.10 9.86
CA ASP A 88 -7.33 6.40 10.13
C ASP A 88 -8.31 5.35 9.57
N ARG A 89 -7.85 4.43 8.69
CA ARG A 89 -8.67 3.40 8.05
C ARG A 89 -8.73 2.12 8.87
N LEU A 90 -9.92 1.82 9.39
CA LEU A 90 -10.18 0.60 10.16
C LEU A 90 -10.31 -0.62 9.24
N ILE A 91 -9.54 -1.67 9.51
CA ILE A 91 -9.59 -2.96 8.78
C ILE A 91 -11.00 -3.55 8.74
N SER A 92 -11.76 -3.41 9.82
CA SER A 92 -13.14 -3.92 9.91
C SER A 92 -14.11 -3.29 8.90
N LYS A 93 -13.75 -2.16 8.28
CA LYS A 93 -14.58 -1.44 7.30
C LYS A 93 -14.08 -1.55 5.87
N GLU A 94 -12.80 -1.91 5.68
CA GLU A 94 -12.14 -1.94 4.38
C GLU A 94 -12.29 -3.30 3.66
N GLY A 95 -11.98 -3.31 2.36
CA GLY A 95 -12.00 -4.50 1.51
C GLY A 95 -13.39 -5.07 1.24
N ALA A 96 -13.44 -6.27 0.69
CA ALA A 96 -14.65 -6.96 0.29
C ALA A 96 -15.11 -7.98 1.36
N THR A 97 -16.43 -8.13 1.52
CA THR A 97 -16.98 -9.20 2.36
C THR A 97 -16.73 -10.55 1.70
N ILE A 98 -16.24 -11.51 2.46
CA ILE A 98 -16.01 -12.88 2.01
C ILE A 98 -17.36 -13.59 1.90
N ASP A 99 -17.63 -14.15 0.71
CA ASP A 99 -18.82 -14.97 0.48
C ASP A 99 -18.63 -16.33 1.17
N PRO A 100 -19.56 -16.76 2.06
CA PRO A 100 -19.42 -18.05 2.74
C PRO A 100 -19.27 -19.25 1.81
N THR A 101 -19.76 -19.16 0.57
CA THR A 101 -19.63 -20.22 -0.45
C THR A 101 -18.21 -20.36 -0.99
N THR A 102 -17.32 -19.42 -0.69
CA THR A 102 -15.92 -19.44 -1.10
C THR A 102 -14.96 -19.81 0.02
N ILE A 103 -15.48 -20.27 1.14
CA ILE A 103 -14.71 -20.78 2.27
C ILE A 103 -14.70 -22.30 2.20
N TYR A 104 -13.51 -22.88 2.08
CA TYR A 104 -13.32 -24.33 2.01
C TYR A 104 -12.43 -24.78 3.16
N SER A 105 -12.78 -25.91 3.78
CA SER A 105 -12.03 -26.47 4.90
C SER A 105 -11.34 -27.76 4.46
N PHE A 106 -10.03 -27.85 4.72
CA PHE A 106 -9.25 -29.06 4.48
C PHE A 106 -8.38 -29.37 5.70
N PRO A 107 -8.05 -30.66 5.92
CA PRO A 107 -7.08 -31.03 6.94
C PRO A 107 -5.75 -30.28 6.70
N ALA A 108 -5.15 -29.77 7.77
CA ALA A 108 -3.88 -29.10 7.68
C ALA A 108 -2.73 -29.98 8.20
N ASN A 109 -1.63 -30.03 7.45
CA ASN A 109 -0.39 -30.61 7.92
C ASN A 109 0.52 -29.46 8.36
N MET A 110 0.73 -29.35 9.68
CA MET A 110 1.28 -28.16 10.33
C MET A 110 0.38 -26.94 10.10
N ASP A 111 0.74 -26.03 9.20
CA ASP A 111 0.01 -24.78 8.91
C ASP A 111 -0.42 -24.67 7.43
N LEU A 112 -0.19 -25.73 6.64
CA LEU A 112 -0.57 -25.77 5.23
C LEU A 112 -1.72 -26.77 5.03
N PRO A 113 -2.89 -26.34 4.56
CA PRO A 113 -4.01 -27.22 4.23
C PRO A 113 -3.66 -28.20 3.11
N ASP A 114 -4.01 -29.48 3.26
CA ASP A 114 -3.79 -30.53 2.25
C ASP A 114 -4.93 -30.48 1.21
N ILE A 115 -4.73 -29.70 0.17
CA ILE A 115 -5.72 -29.49 -0.88
C ILE A 115 -5.68 -30.67 -1.86
N PRO A 116 -6.83 -31.27 -2.22
CA PRO A 116 -6.88 -32.39 -3.15
C PRO A 116 -6.31 -32.02 -4.52
N LYS A 117 -5.41 -32.87 -5.06
CA LYS A 117 -4.82 -32.69 -6.36
C LYS A 117 -5.86 -32.70 -7.49
N SER A 118 -5.65 -31.89 -8.52
CA SER A 118 -6.58 -31.69 -9.64
C SER A 118 -6.94 -32.97 -10.42
N ASP A 119 -6.07 -33.98 -10.42
CA ASP A 119 -6.26 -35.25 -11.09
C ASP A 119 -7.13 -36.24 -10.30
N THR A 120 -7.31 -36.03 -8.99
CA THR A 120 -8.13 -36.86 -8.11
C THR A 120 -9.63 -36.59 -8.28
N THR A 121 -10.46 -37.52 -7.84
CA THR A 121 -11.92 -37.32 -7.86
C THR A 121 -12.34 -36.15 -6.98
N GLU A 122 -11.75 -36.05 -5.81
CA GLU A 122 -12.00 -34.97 -4.83
C GLU A 122 -11.55 -33.61 -5.36
N GLY A 123 -10.37 -33.56 -5.99
CA GLY A 123 -9.88 -32.34 -6.64
C GLY A 123 -10.77 -31.85 -7.77
N LYS A 124 -11.31 -32.75 -8.59
CA LYS A 124 -12.27 -32.39 -9.64
C LYS A 124 -13.56 -31.80 -9.07
N VAL A 125 -14.06 -32.36 -7.97
CA VAL A 125 -15.24 -31.82 -7.27
C VAL A 125 -14.93 -30.42 -6.72
N PHE A 126 -13.77 -30.24 -6.12
CA PHE A 126 -13.33 -28.93 -5.62
C PHE A 126 -13.19 -27.89 -6.74
N ILE A 127 -12.57 -28.25 -7.86
CA ILE A 127 -12.47 -27.37 -9.04
C ILE A 127 -13.84 -26.99 -9.58
N ASP A 128 -14.80 -27.92 -9.61
CA ASP A 128 -16.17 -27.63 -10.03
C ASP A 128 -16.89 -26.68 -9.05
N GLN A 129 -16.61 -26.78 -7.76
CA GLN A 129 -17.13 -25.83 -6.76
C GLN A 129 -16.52 -24.43 -6.97
N LEU A 130 -15.21 -24.34 -7.18
CA LEU A 130 -14.54 -23.09 -7.49
C LEU A 130 -15.15 -22.41 -8.74
N ARG A 131 -15.38 -23.17 -9.81
CA ARG A 131 -16.03 -22.65 -11.03
C ARG A 131 -17.44 -22.13 -10.79
N LYS A 132 -18.22 -22.85 -9.97
CA LYS A 132 -19.61 -22.48 -9.65
C LYS A 132 -19.70 -21.25 -8.77
N SER A 133 -18.71 -20.98 -7.92
CA SER A 133 -18.69 -19.81 -7.07
C SER A 133 -18.58 -18.50 -7.85
N ASP A 134 -17.98 -18.54 -9.05
CA ASP A 134 -17.73 -17.37 -9.91
C ASP A 134 -17.03 -16.20 -9.18
N LYS A 135 -16.16 -16.54 -8.23
CA LYS A 135 -15.40 -15.59 -7.43
C LYS A 135 -13.92 -15.67 -7.73
N SER A 136 -13.26 -14.53 -7.70
CA SER A 136 -11.83 -14.41 -8.01
C SER A 136 -10.91 -14.97 -6.93
N ARG A 137 -11.41 -15.14 -5.71
CA ARG A 137 -10.65 -15.63 -4.56
C ARG A 137 -11.49 -16.61 -3.74
N ALA A 138 -10.78 -17.57 -3.12
CA ALA A 138 -11.34 -18.50 -2.16
C ALA A 138 -10.45 -18.51 -0.91
N VAL A 139 -11.06 -18.62 0.27
CA VAL A 139 -10.37 -18.76 1.55
C VAL A 139 -10.34 -20.22 1.94
N ILE A 140 -9.17 -20.73 2.25
CA ILE A 140 -8.97 -22.10 2.67
C ILE A 140 -8.62 -22.12 4.15
N THR A 141 -9.43 -22.80 4.93
CA THR A 141 -9.29 -22.96 6.37
C THR A 141 -8.81 -24.36 6.73
N ASP A 142 -8.28 -24.50 7.93
CA ASP A 142 -8.09 -25.81 8.55
C ASP A 142 -9.41 -26.41 9.08
N GLU A 143 -9.30 -27.54 9.79
CA GLU A 143 -10.46 -28.23 10.41
C GLU A 143 -11.08 -27.44 11.57
N GLU A 144 -10.30 -26.56 12.22
CA GLU A 144 -10.75 -25.66 13.28
C GLU A 144 -11.47 -24.43 12.72
N GLY A 145 -11.42 -24.21 11.41
CA GLY A 145 -12.04 -23.08 10.72
C GLY A 145 -11.17 -21.83 10.69
N GLU A 146 -9.89 -21.94 11.04
CA GLU A 146 -8.93 -20.84 10.95
C GLU A 146 -8.41 -20.68 9.51
N PRO A 147 -8.43 -19.48 8.93
CA PRO A 147 -7.93 -19.24 7.59
C PRO A 147 -6.41 -19.44 7.53
N ARG A 148 -5.97 -20.24 6.58
CA ARG A 148 -4.54 -20.56 6.40
C ARG A 148 -3.97 -19.96 5.12
N ILE A 149 -4.72 -20.04 4.02
CA ILE A 149 -4.30 -19.51 2.73
C ILE A 149 -5.48 -18.94 1.95
N VAL A 150 -5.18 -18.05 1.01
CA VAL A 150 -6.13 -17.48 0.06
C VAL A 150 -5.73 -17.90 -1.35
N LEU A 151 -6.61 -18.59 -2.03
CA LEU A 151 -6.40 -19.03 -3.42
C LEU A 151 -6.87 -17.94 -4.38
N LYS A 152 -6.03 -17.54 -5.35
CA LYS A 152 -6.41 -16.75 -6.52
C LYS A 152 -7.13 -17.67 -7.53
N THR A 153 -8.43 -17.87 -7.32
CA THR A 153 -9.26 -18.83 -8.07
C THR A 153 -9.22 -18.59 -9.58
N SER A 154 -9.33 -17.33 -10.02
CA SER A 154 -9.32 -17.00 -11.45
C SER A 154 -8.00 -17.40 -12.12
N ASN A 155 -6.87 -17.15 -11.47
CA ASN A 155 -5.55 -17.48 -12.01
C ASN A 155 -5.34 -19.00 -12.06
N TYR A 156 -5.71 -19.69 -10.99
CA TYR A 156 -5.63 -21.14 -10.93
C TYR A 156 -6.49 -21.82 -12.02
N LEU A 157 -7.77 -21.44 -12.13
CA LEU A 157 -8.67 -21.99 -13.15
C LEU A 157 -8.24 -21.67 -14.57
N PHE A 158 -7.70 -20.48 -14.81
CA PHE A 158 -7.12 -20.11 -16.09
C PHE A 158 -5.91 -20.99 -16.43
N ASN A 159 -5.00 -21.16 -15.47
CA ASN A 159 -3.81 -21.98 -15.64
C ASN A 159 -4.16 -23.45 -15.93
N LEU A 160 -5.11 -24.02 -15.19
CA LEU A 160 -5.63 -25.38 -15.44
C LEU A 160 -6.20 -25.54 -16.87
N SER A 161 -6.76 -24.49 -17.44
CA SER A 161 -7.33 -24.53 -18.80
C SER A 161 -6.25 -24.49 -19.89
N VAL A 162 -5.09 -23.89 -19.59
CA VAL A 162 -3.97 -23.75 -20.53
C VAL A 162 -2.97 -24.90 -20.44
N ASN A 163 -2.67 -25.38 -19.25
CA ASN A 163 -1.59 -26.33 -18.96
C ASN A 163 -2.07 -27.76 -18.69
N GLU A 164 -3.26 -28.15 -19.16
CA GLU A 164 -3.81 -29.51 -19.06
C GLU A 164 -3.75 -30.16 -17.66
N GLY A 165 -3.88 -29.33 -16.60
CA GLY A 165 -3.98 -29.83 -15.22
C GLY A 165 -2.65 -30.09 -14.48
N SER A 166 -1.52 -29.62 -15.02
CA SER A 166 -0.16 -29.87 -14.48
C SER A 166 0.36 -28.78 -13.52
N SER A 167 -0.50 -27.96 -12.90
CA SER A 167 -0.05 -26.88 -12.03
C SER A 167 -0.25 -27.22 -10.58
N ASP A 168 0.72 -26.83 -9.73
CA ASP A 168 0.54 -26.86 -8.29
C ASP A 168 -0.45 -25.74 -7.90
N ILE A 169 -1.41 -26.07 -7.08
CA ILE A 169 -2.41 -25.10 -6.60
C ILE A 169 -1.77 -24.07 -5.67
N TYR A 170 -0.71 -24.44 -4.97
CA TYR A 170 -0.03 -23.57 -4.02
C TYR A 170 0.69 -22.39 -4.70
N ASP A 171 1.06 -22.50 -5.99
CA ASP A 171 1.61 -21.39 -6.80
C ASP A 171 0.61 -20.22 -6.96
N PHE A 172 -0.67 -20.47 -6.67
CA PHE A 172 -1.75 -19.48 -6.75
C PHE A 172 -2.30 -19.09 -5.39
N CYS A 173 -1.64 -19.49 -4.32
CA CYS A 173 -2.05 -19.23 -2.96
C CYS A 173 -1.24 -18.10 -2.34
N HIS A 174 -1.87 -17.38 -1.42
CA HIS A 174 -1.25 -16.33 -0.61
C HIS A 174 -1.51 -16.60 0.86
N ARG A 175 -0.54 -16.31 1.72
CA ARG A 175 -0.74 -16.34 3.17
C ARG A 175 -1.44 -15.06 3.60
N PRO A 176 -2.56 -15.12 4.32
CA PRO A 176 -3.20 -13.93 4.83
C PRO A 176 -2.54 -13.46 6.13
N VAL A 177 -2.45 -12.14 6.32
CA VAL A 177 -2.31 -11.54 7.64
C VAL A 177 -3.68 -11.57 8.30
N LEU A 178 -3.80 -12.24 9.44
CA LEU A 178 -5.07 -12.43 10.14
C LEU A 178 -5.27 -11.35 11.19
N VAL A 179 -6.40 -10.67 11.13
CA VAL A 179 -6.79 -9.62 12.08
C VAL A 179 -8.16 -9.92 12.63
N SER A 180 -8.30 -9.92 13.95
CA SER A 180 -9.58 -10.07 14.67
C SER A 180 -9.95 -8.81 15.47
N ASP A 181 -9.00 -7.89 15.69
CA ASP A 181 -9.27 -6.63 16.38
C ASP A 181 -10.05 -5.67 15.46
N SER A 182 -11.22 -5.25 15.92
CA SER A 182 -12.08 -4.30 15.19
C SER A 182 -11.51 -2.88 15.11
N ASN A 183 -10.55 -2.54 15.97
CA ASN A 183 -9.92 -1.23 16.04
C ASN A 183 -8.56 -1.19 15.32
N ALA A 184 -8.10 -2.31 14.79
CA ALA A 184 -6.87 -2.34 14.02
C ALA A 184 -7.01 -1.49 12.75
N THR A 185 -5.96 -0.75 12.43
CA THR A 185 -5.86 0.13 11.27
C THR A 185 -4.97 -0.48 10.17
N LEU A 186 -5.09 0.00 8.94
CA LEU A 186 -4.34 -0.57 7.81
C LEU A 186 -2.83 -0.40 7.96
N ASP A 187 -2.35 0.70 8.54
CA ASP A 187 -0.93 0.96 8.75
C ASP A 187 -0.26 -0.10 9.62
N THR A 188 -0.96 -0.56 10.68
CA THR A 188 -0.43 -1.58 11.60
C THR A 188 -0.19 -2.92 10.90
N VAL A 189 -1.01 -3.26 9.92
CA VAL A 189 -0.96 -4.54 9.21
C VAL A 189 0.00 -4.52 8.03
N LEU A 190 0.18 -3.36 7.40
CA LEU A 190 1.12 -3.24 6.27
C LEU A 190 2.57 -3.58 6.65
N SER A 191 2.94 -3.36 7.91
CA SER A 191 4.27 -3.72 8.41
C SER A 191 4.51 -5.24 8.48
N GLU A 192 3.44 -6.05 8.41
CA GLU A 192 3.49 -7.51 8.43
C GLU A 192 3.52 -8.13 7.02
N PHE A 193 3.39 -7.30 5.97
CA PHE A 193 3.47 -7.80 4.61
C PHE A 193 4.88 -8.26 4.27
N VAL A 194 4.97 -9.48 3.75
CA VAL A 194 6.19 -10.04 3.20
C VAL A 194 5.91 -10.39 1.74
N VAL A 195 6.49 -9.59 0.86
CA VAL A 195 6.42 -9.78 -0.59
C VAL A 195 7.84 -9.88 -1.10
N GLU A 196 8.20 -11.01 -1.66
CA GLU A 196 9.49 -11.21 -2.31
C GLU A 196 9.37 -10.93 -3.81
N ALA A 197 10.47 -10.49 -4.42
CA ALA A 197 10.49 -10.28 -5.87
C ALA A 197 10.37 -11.65 -6.57
N ASP A 198 9.42 -11.77 -7.48
CA ASP A 198 9.21 -12.95 -8.31
C ASP A 198 10.42 -13.14 -9.25
N ASP A 199 11.41 -13.89 -8.82
CA ASP A 199 12.59 -14.29 -9.59
C ASP A 199 12.48 -15.72 -10.17
N GLY A 200 11.29 -16.33 -10.07
CA GLY A 200 10.94 -17.59 -10.73
C GLY A 200 11.49 -18.87 -10.06
N GLU A 201 12.14 -18.75 -8.91
CA GLU A 201 12.64 -19.88 -8.11
C GLU A 201 12.10 -19.86 -6.67
N ASP A 202 11.05 -19.06 -6.43
CA ASP A 202 10.56 -18.85 -5.07
C ASP A 202 9.49 -19.87 -4.69
N ASP A 203 9.82 -20.71 -3.70
CA ASP A 203 8.90 -21.66 -3.05
C ASP A 203 8.13 -21.02 -1.87
N ILE A 204 8.25 -19.70 -1.67
CA ILE A 204 7.63 -18.97 -0.56
C ILE A 204 6.28 -18.41 -0.99
N ILE A 205 5.25 -18.67 -0.20
CA ILE A 205 3.91 -18.12 -0.42
C ILE A 205 3.89 -16.67 0.09
N ASP A 206 3.66 -15.70 -0.80
CA ASP A 206 3.54 -14.28 -0.48
C ASP A 206 2.53 -14.00 0.63
N GLN A 207 2.87 -13.06 1.51
CA GLN A 207 1.99 -12.55 2.56
C GLN A 207 1.58 -11.12 2.21
N ASP A 208 0.65 -10.98 1.27
CA ASP A 208 0.20 -9.71 0.68
C ASP A 208 -1.32 -9.48 0.77
N VAL A 209 -2.02 -10.33 1.51
CA VAL A 209 -3.48 -10.28 1.69
C VAL A 209 -3.82 -10.19 3.17
N VAL A 210 -4.75 -9.31 3.53
CA VAL A 210 -5.29 -9.21 4.89
C VAL A 210 -6.66 -9.87 4.95
N ILE A 211 -6.90 -10.65 5.98
CA ILE A 211 -8.22 -11.17 6.31
C ILE A 211 -8.65 -10.67 7.69
N TYR A 212 -9.71 -9.87 7.70
CA TYR A 212 -10.43 -9.59 8.93
C TYR A 212 -11.38 -10.76 9.22
N TRP A 213 -11.13 -11.48 10.32
CA TRP A 213 -11.81 -12.72 10.62
C TRP A 213 -12.38 -12.72 12.03
N THR A 214 -13.71 -12.64 12.09
CA THR A 214 -14.47 -12.74 13.33
C THR A 214 -15.66 -13.67 13.11
N GLU A 215 -16.35 -14.04 14.17
CA GLU A 215 -17.55 -14.88 14.06
C GLU A 215 -18.65 -14.25 13.19
N SER A 216 -18.80 -12.92 13.28
CA SER A 216 -19.90 -12.19 12.64
C SER A 216 -19.51 -11.57 11.30
N HIS A 217 -18.25 -11.22 11.09
CA HIS A 217 -17.78 -10.50 9.91
C HIS A 217 -16.48 -11.09 9.39
N LYS A 218 -16.44 -11.34 8.10
CA LYS A 218 -15.28 -11.87 7.39
C LYS A 218 -15.04 -11.02 6.16
N ARG A 219 -13.87 -10.39 6.07
CA ARG A 219 -13.51 -9.49 4.97
C ARG A 219 -12.12 -9.81 4.46
N ILE A 220 -11.90 -9.55 3.19
CA ILE A 220 -10.62 -9.68 2.53
C ILE A 220 -10.19 -8.31 1.99
N ILE A 221 -8.96 -7.92 2.28
CA ILE A 221 -8.35 -6.67 1.86
C ILE A 221 -7.10 -7.02 1.06
N THR A 222 -6.93 -6.39 -0.07
CA THR A 222 -5.81 -6.61 -0.99
C THR A 222 -5.11 -5.29 -1.28
N GLY A 223 -3.94 -5.34 -1.92
CA GLY A 223 -3.22 -4.14 -2.31
C GLY A 223 -4.06 -3.15 -3.13
N ALA A 224 -5.02 -3.63 -3.93
CA ALA A 224 -5.94 -2.77 -4.66
C ALA A 224 -6.87 -1.95 -3.74
N ASP A 225 -7.30 -2.53 -2.61
CA ASP A 225 -8.15 -1.84 -1.64
C ASP A 225 -7.36 -0.80 -0.81
N ILE A 226 -6.05 -0.99 -0.70
CA ILE A 226 -5.13 -0.09 0.01
C ILE A 226 -4.77 1.12 -0.86
N LEU A 227 -4.52 0.88 -2.14
CA LEU A 227 -4.12 1.94 -3.08
C LEU A 227 -5.29 2.75 -3.65
N GLY A 228 -6.53 2.25 -3.52
CA GLY A 228 -7.77 2.91 -3.94
C GLY A 228 -8.13 2.64 -5.37
#